data_ec25e8bb1cf3973948ec21d9c2598ef2
#
_entry.id   ec25e8bb1cf3973948ec21d9c2598ef2
#
_cell.length_a   1.000
_cell.length_b   1.000
_cell.length_c   1.000
_cell.angle_alpha   90.00
_cell.angle_beta   90.00
_cell.angle_gamma   90.00
#
_symmetry.space_group_name_H-M   'P 1'
#
loop_
_entity.id
_entity.type
_entity.pdbx_description
1 polymer ?
#
loop_
_entity_poly.entity_id
_entity_poly.type
_entity_poly.pdbx_seq_one_letter_code
_entity_poly.pdbx_strand_id
1 'polypeptide(L)'
;MANKKKQIIKVIATILAVILLFVGSFGGYLLYRFNCDKSSDYRFVSNDYSNIYEQQTPTYDVREDGKFTVLKINDTHFYNGTCEDDKHTLSYLKNVIATASYDFVIVNGDLVEGFNLKSDYDKYKAIDLFANMLEDYNVPWTFAPGNNDGEIDGDNDAIITFMMEYPHFVYGNSEGVYGDMQFFVDLIYNGELAHSLAILDSGMRKPKAIGKYEYIQESQINWLLDGINERKVPTSVFFHMPVPSFESAFDNGEAYEDFTMYKTYPYTDIPKNVLFDDMTKHNEYISLISCAHQHSNNM
;
A
#
# COMPACT_ATOMS: atom_id res chain seq x y z
N MET A 1 25.97 -58.46 -4.89
CA MET A 1 25.16 -57.46 -5.60
C MET A 1 23.78 -57.22 -4.98
N ALA A 2 23.02 -58.27 -4.61
CA ALA A 2 21.64 -58.11 -4.05
C ALA A 2 21.57 -57.27 -2.75
N ASN A 3 22.55 -57.34 -1.87
CA ASN A 3 22.53 -56.60 -0.59
C ASN A 3 22.77 -55.08 -0.80
N LYS A 4 23.59 -54.67 -1.76
CA LYS A 4 23.79 -53.26 -2.14
C LYS A 4 22.52 -52.65 -2.73
N LYS A 5 21.81 -53.40 -3.60
CA LYS A 5 20.55 -52.97 -4.15
C LYS A 5 19.46 -52.74 -3.10
N LYS A 6 19.35 -53.64 -2.11
CA LYS A 6 18.42 -53.48 -0.98
C LYS A 6 18.75 -52.28 -0.10
N GLN A 7 20.04 -51.98 0.13
CA GLN A 7 20.45 -50.79 0.87
C GLN A 7 20.12 -49.50 0.12
N ILE A 8 20.39 -49.43 -1.17
CA ILE A 8 20.05 -48.26 -2.00
C ILE A 8 18.53 -47.98 -2.01
N ILE A 9 17.71 -49.03 -2.16
CA ILE A 9 16.24 -48.91 -2.12
C ILE A 9 15.77 -48.38 -0.77
N LYS A 10 16.37 -48.87 0.36
CA LYS A 10 16.01 -48.34 1.69
C LYS A 10 16.37 -46.87 1.85
N VAL A 11 17.54 -46.45 1.39
CA VAL A 11 17.98 -45.04 1.44
C VAL A 11 17.07 -44.15 0.62
N ILE A 12 16.70 -44.55 -0.62
CA ILE A 12 15.77 -43.81 -1.47
C ILE A 12 14.38 -43.72 -0.82
N ALA A 13 13.86 -44.81 -0.27
CA ALA A 13 12.58 -44.83 0.42
C ALA A 13 12.58 -43.92 1.66
N THR A 14 13.66 -43.88 2.41
CA THR A 14 13.79 -42.97 3.57
C THR A 14 13.83 -41.52 3.12
N ILE A 15 14.58 -41.18 2.07
CA ILE A 15 14.64 -39.82 1.53
C ILE A 15 13.25 -39.37 1.02
N LEU A 16 12.54 -40.24 0.29
CA LEU A 16 11.19 -39.95 -0.18
C LEU A 16 10.20 -39.77 0.97
N ALA A 17 10.30 -40.57 2.02
CA ALA A 17 9.45 -40.41 3.21
C ALA A 17 9.72 -39.10 3.95
N VAL A 18 10.98 -38.69 4.06
CA VAL A 18 11.35 -37.39 4.65
C VAL A 18 10.83 -36.22 3.80
N ILE A 19 10.96 -36.30 2.48
CA ILE A 19 10.44 -35.29 1.57
C ILE A 19 8.90 -35.20 1.68
N LEU A 20 8.20 -36.34 1.71
CA LEU A 20 6.73 -36.36 1.86
C LEU A 20 6.28 -35.82 3.22
N LEU A 21 7.00 -36.08 4.30
CA LEU A 21 6.74 -35.50 5.61
C LEU A 21 6.97 -33.98 5.60
N PHE A 22 8.01 -33.49 4.92
CA PHE A 22 8.28 -32.06 4.81
C PHE A 22 7.21 -31.36 3.96
N VAL A 23 6.83 -31.91 2.81
CA VAL A 23 5.78 -31.36 1.93
C VAL A 23 4.41 -31.43 2.63
N GLY A 24 4.13 -32.53 3.34
CA GLY A 24 2.87 -32.68 4.08
C GLY A 24 2.75 -31.73 5.28
N SER A 25 3.82 -31.54 6.04
CA SER A 25 3.85 -30.60 7.17
C SER A 25 3.83 -29.14 6.69
N PHE A 26 4.54 -28.82 5.62
CA PHE A 26 4.51 -27.48 5.04
C PHE A 26 3.15 -27.16 4.40
N GLY A 27 2.56 -28.11 3.65
CA GLY A 27 1.21 -27.96 3.10
C GLY A 27 0.14 -27.88 4.20
N GLY A 28 0.24 -28.70 5.25
CA GLY A 28 -0.62 -28.63 6.42
C GLY A 28 -0.49 -27.31 7.17
N TYR A 29 0.72 -26.80 7.30
CA TYR A 29 0.97 -25.49 7.90
C TYR A 29 0.39 -24.34 7.08
N LEU A 30 0.56 -24.37 5.76
CA LEU A 30 -0.06 -23.37 4.88
C LEU A 30 -1.60 -23.42 4.96
N LEU A 31 -2.20 -24.61 4.94
CA LEU A 31 -3.65 -24.79 5.11
C LEU A 31 -4.12 -24.32 6.50
N TYR A 32 -3.35 -24.57 7.54
CA TYR A 32 -3.64 -24.08 8.88
C TYR A 32 -3.62 -22.55 8.92
N ARG A 33 -2.60 -21.92 8.34
CA ARG A 33 -2.49 -20.46 8.24
C ARG A 33 -3.65 -19.86 7.46
N PHE A 34 -3.96 -20.43 6.28
CA PHE A 34 -5.12 -20.03 5.48
C PHE A 34 -6.44 -20.08 6.24
N ASN A 35 -6.60 -21.07 7.13
CA ASN A 35 -7.80 -21.18 7.96
C ASN A 35 -7.75 -20.24 9.18
N CYS A 36 -6.57 -19.95 9.72
CA CYS A 36 -6.42 -18.97 10.82
C CYS A 36 -6.71 -17.55 10.35
N ASP A 37 -6.25 -17.16 9.17
CA ASP A 37 -6.56 -15.84 8.60
C ASP A 37 -8.08 -15.67 8.33
N LYS A 38 -8.79 -16.76 8.00
CA LYS A 38 -10.26 -16.76 7.86
C LYS A 38 -11.04 -16.83 9.18
N SER A 39 -10.38 -17.18 10.27
CA SER A 39 -10.98 -17.31 11.60
C SER A 39 -10.75 -16.10 12.49
N SER A 40 -10.19 -14.99 11.97
CA SER A 40 -10.21 -13.72 12.69
C SER A 40 -11.67 -13.43 13.06
N ASP A 41 -11.94 -13.00 14.29
CA ASP A 41 -13.30 -12.64 14.75
C ASP A 41 -13.91 -11.46 13.95
N TYR A 42 -13.13 -10.87 13.04
CA TYR A 42 -13.57 -9.88 12.08
C TYR A 42 -14.36 -10.56 10.95
N ARG A 43 -15.66 -10.59 11.12
CA ARG A 43 -16.58 -11.08 10.09
C ARG A 43 -16.80 -9.97 9.08
N PHE A 44 -16.32 -10.19 7.85
CA PHE A 44 -16.77 -9.39 6.73
C PHE A 44 -18.30 -9.49 6.63
N VAL A 45 -18.97 -8.40 6.89
CA VAL A 45 -20.32 -8.20 6.41
C VAL A 45 -20.12 -7.78 4.96
N SER A 46 -20.37 -8.69 4.02
CA SER A 46 -20.32 -8.33 2.60
C SER A 46 -21.43 -7.33 2.31
N ASN A 47 -21.12 -6.06 2.38
CA ASN A 47 -21.97 -5.03 1.83
C ASN A 47 -21.87 -5.13 0.29
N ASP A 48 -22.97 -4.86 -0.39
CA ASP A 48 -22.98 -4.77 -1.84
C ASP A 48 -22.38 -3.42 -2.25
N TYR A 49 -21.11 -3.44 -2.61
CA TYR A 49 -20.35 -2.24 -3.05
C TYR A 49 -20.45 -2.03 -4.58
N SER A 50 -21.39 -2.70 -5.26
CA SER A 50 -21.54 -2.60 -6.73
C SER A 50 -21.78 -1.17 -7.25
N ASN A 51 -22.16 -0.23 -6.39
CA ASN A 51 -22.43 1.18 -6.74
C ASN A 51 -21.25 2.12 -6.47
N ILE A 52 -20.08 1.61 -6.08
CA ILE A 52 -18.93 2.44 -5.68
C ILE A 52 -18.34 3.22 -6.86
N TYR A 53 -18.45 2.68 -8.07
CA TYR A 53 -17.92 3.31 -9.28
C TYR A 53 -18.67 4.58 -9.73
N GLU A 54 -19.84 4.88 -9.14
CA GLU A 54 -20.60 6.12 -9.40
C GLU A 54 -20.32 7.22 -8.37
N GLN A 55 -19.32 7.08 -7.52
CA GLN A 55 -19.03 8.08 -6.49
C GLN A 55 -18.59 9.41 -7.13
N GLN A 56 -19.23 10.49 -6.66
CA GLN A 56 -18.74 11.83 -6.92
C GLN A 56 -17.33 11.98 -6.33
N THR A 57 -16.46 12.70 -7.03
CA THR A 57 -15.13 13.04 -6.51
C THR A 57 -15.26 13.65 -5.11
N PRO A 58 -14.61 13.07 -4.07
CA PRO A 58 -14.63 13.66 -2.73
C PRO A 58 -14.07 15.08 -2.76
N THR A 59 -14.75 15.99 -2.06
CA THR A 59 -14.34 17.39 -2.00
C THR A 59 -14.19 17.85 -0.55
N TYR A 60 -13.15 18.64 -0.28
CA TYR A 60 -12.90 19.22 1.04
C TYR A 60 -12.58 20.71 0.92
N ASP A 61 -13.08 21.48 1.86
CA ASP A 61 -12.80 22.90 1.92
C ASP A 61 -11.41 23.17 2.51
N VAL A 62 -10.66 24.02 1.83
CA VAL A 62 -9.42 24.59 2.35
C VAL A 62 -9.78 25.60 3.43
N ARG A 63 -9.06 25.59 4.53
CA ARG A 63 -9.27 26.53 5.66
C ARG A 63 -9.20 27.99 5.19
N GLU A 64 -9.81 28.88 5.94
CA GLU A 64 -9.82 30.34 5.66
C GLU A 64 -8.41 30.94 5.57
N ASP A 65 -7.42 30.36 6.25
CA ASP A 65 -6.01 30.77 6.18
C ASP A 65 -5.28 30.28 4.91
N GLY A 66 -6.00 29.62 3.99
CA GLY A 66 -5.47 29.10 2.73
C GLY A 66 -4.65 27.81 2.89
N LYS A 67 -4.76 27.11 4.02
CA LYS A 67 -4.01 25.89 4.28
C LYS A 67 -4.91 24.66 4.29
N PHE A 68 -4.36 23.59 3.76
CA PHE A 68 -4.89 22.23 3.89
C PHE A 68 -3.73 21.31 4.29
N THR A 69 -3.83 20.72 5.47
CA THR A 69 -2.72 19.95 6.04
C THR A 69 -2.98 18.47 5.90
N VAL A 70 -2.14 17.78 5.13
CA VAL A 70 -2.18 16.33 4.93
C VAL A 70 -1.11 15.68 5.79
N LEU A 71 -1.50 14.69 6.59
CA LEU A 71 -0.57 13.77 7.25
C LEU A 71 -0.37 12.55 6.34
N LYS A 72 0.86 12.31 5.92
CA LYS A 72 1.23 11.07 5.21
C LYS A 72 1.82 10.08 6.20
N ILE A 73 1.26 8.86 6.22
CA ILE A 73 1.76 7.71 6.98
C ILE A 73 2.11 6.62 5.99
N ASN A 74 3.25 5.95 6.15
CA ASN A 74 3.66 4.88 5.24
C ASN A 74 4.58 3.87 5.95
N ASP A 75 4.68 2.67 5.38
CA ASP A 75 5.64 1.62 5.77
C ASP A 75 5.58 1.28 7.27
N THR A 76 4.40 1.24 7.86
CA THR A 76 4.22 0.90 9.29
C THR A 76 4.39 -0.59 9.55
N HIS A 77 4.10 -1.42 8.56
CA HIS A 77 4.23 -2.88 8.62
C HIS A 77 3.64 -3.49 9.90
N PHE A 78 2.43 -3.08 10.26
CA PHE A 78 1.77 -3.63 11.42
C PHE A 78 1.61 -5.16 11.31
N TYR A 79 1.89 -5.83 12.41
CA TYR A 79 1.91 -7.28 12.49
C TYR A 79 0.58 -7.86 13.02
N ASN A 80 0.13 -7.41 14.17
CA ASN A 80 -1.14 -7.81 14.78
C ASN A 80 -1.76 -6.71 15.67
N GLY A 81 -1.20 -5.53 15.65
CA GLY A 81 -1.64 -4.38 16.43
C GLY A 81 -1.36 -4.47 17.94
N THR A 82 -0.86 -5.59 18.43
CA THR A 82 -0.69 -5.84 19.88
C THR A 82 0.71 -6.29 20.29
N CYS A 83 1.61 -6.58 19.36
CA CYS A 83 3.01 -6.78 19.66
C CYS A 83 3.65 -5.46 20.14
N GLU A 84 4.84 -5.52 20.75
CA GLU A 84 5.47 -4.33 21.33
C GLU A 84 5.79 -3.27 20.27
N ASP A 85 6.29 -3.66 19.10
CA ASP A 85 6.63 -2.74 18.01
C ASP A 85 5.37 -2.04 17.47
N ASP A 86 4.27 -2.77 17.28
CA ASP A 86 2.99 -2.20 16.84
C ASP A 86 2.42 -1.21 17.87
N LYS A 87 2.46 -1.57 19.15
CA LYS A 87 2.03 -0.68 20.24
C LYS A 87 2.84 0.60 20.29
N HIS A 88 4.16 0.52 20.12
CA HIS A 88 5.02 1.69 20.06
C HIS A 88 4.65 2.56 18.86
N THR A 89 4.49 1.97 17.67
CA THR A 89 4.10 2.70 16.47
C THR A 89 2.73 3.37 16.62
N LEU A 90 1.71 2.65 17.09
CA LEU A 90 0.38 3.21 17.36
C LEU A 90 0.43 4.35 18.38
N SER A 91 1.19 4.18 19.47
CA SER A 91 1.36 5.23 20.48
C SER A 91 2.04 6.47 19.91
N TYR A 92 3.05 6.28 19.07
CA TYR A 92 3.75 7.37 18.39
C TYR A 92 2.82 8.12 17.44
N LEU A 93 2.09 7.41 16.58
CA LEU A 93 1.13 8.00 15.64
C LEU A 93 0.02 8.75 16.38
N LYS A 94 -0.50 8.19 17.46
CA LYS A 94 -1.48 8.87 18.32
C LYS A 94 -0.97 10.20 18.83
N ASN A 95 0.29 10.25 19.27
CA ASN A 95 0.91 11.50 19.71
C ASN A 95 1.09 12.48 18.53
N VAL A 96 1.53 12.03 17.36
CA VAL A 96 1.68 12.88 16.18
C VAL A 96 0.34 13.51 15.80
N ILE A 97 -0.73 12.70 15.71
CA ILE A 97 -2.06 13.19 15.35
C ILE A 97 -2.61 14.18 16.39
N ALA A 98 -2.33 13.95 17.69
CA ALA A 98 -2.77 14.83 18.76
C ALA A 98 -2.03 16.17 18.82
N THR A 99 -0.87 16.33 18.19
CA THR A 99 -0.03 17.53 18.27
C THR A 99 -0.34 18.60 17.23
N ALA A 100 -1.07 18.25 16.17
CA ALA A 100 -1.42 19.17 15.09
C ALA A 100 -2.84 18.90 14.58
N SER A 101 -3.43 19.90 13.94
CA SER A 101 -4.69 19.72 13.21
C SER A 101 -4.38 19.30 11.78
N TYR A 102 -4.80 18.12 11.42
CA TYR A 102 -4.73 17.59 10.06
C TYR A 102 -6.13 17.64 9.45
N ASP A 103 -6.20 18.03 8.18
CA ASP A 103 -7.45 18.08 7.42
C ASP A 103 -7.71 16.75 6.70
N PHE A 104 -6.64 15.98 6.44
CA PHE A 104 -6.71 14.70 5.75
C PHE A 104 -5.52 13.80 6.10
N VAL A 105 -5.71 12.49 6.12
CA VAL A 105 -4.63 11.52 6.30
C VAL A 105 -4.53 10.62 5.07
N ILE A 106 -3.31 10.43 4.55
CA ILE A 106 -3.03 9.49 3.48
C ILE A 106 -2.11 8.39 4.00
N VAL A 107 -2.62 7.17 4.06
CA VAL A 107 -1.83 5.97 4.32
C VAL A 107 -1.21 5.53 3.00
N ASN A 108 0.08 5.77 2.83
CA ASN A 108 0.76 5.61 1.55
C ASN A 108 1.46 4.25 1.41
N GLY A 109 0.72 3.18 1.72
CA GLY A 109 1.09 1.79 1.51
C GLY A 109 1.95 1.15 2.60
N ASP A 110 2.05 -0.17 2.50
CA ASP A 110 2.71 -1.06 3.45
C ASP A 110 2.27 -0.79 4.90
N LEU A 111 0.93 -0.67 5.07
CA LEU A 111 0.32 -0.50 6.39
C LEU A 111 0.50 -1.75 7.23
N VAL A 112 0.37 -2.93 6.61
CA VAL A 112 0.53 -4.21 7.27
C VAL A 112 1.73 -4.97 6.73
N GLU A 113 2.28 -5.84 7.58
CA GLU A 113 3.31 -6.79 7.18
C GLU A 113 2.77 -7.70 6.08
N GLY A 114 3.59 -8.02 5.08
CA GLY A 114 3.24 -8.95 4.03
C GLY A 114 3.17 -10.39 4.51
N PHE A 115 3.59 -11.33 3.67
CA PHE A 115 3.56 -12.76 4.00
C PHE A 115 4.37 -13.07 5.25
N ASN A 116 3.71 -13.47 6.33
CA ASN A 116 4.31 -13.84 7.60
C ASN A 116 3.92 -15.25 8.04
N LEU A 117 4.92 -16.02 8.52
CA LEU A 117 4.73 -17.41 8.94
C LEU A 117 4.43 -17.57 10.44
N LYS A 118 4.41 -16.50 11.21
CA LYS A 118 4.12 -16.56 12.64
C LYS A 118 2.62 -16.75 12.87
N SER A 119 2.29 -17.53 13.91
CA SER A 119 0.91 -17.94 14.20
C SER A 119 0.03 -16.85 14.79
N ASP A 120 0.62 -15.77 15.26
CA ASP A 120 -0.06 -14.63 15.88
C ASP A 120 -0.14 -13.39 14.96
N TYR A 121 0.16 -13.56 13.67
CA TYR A 121 -0.04 -12.55 12.66
C TYR A 121 -1.55 -12.35 12.40
N ASP A 122 -2.02 -11.12 12.52
CA ASP A 122 -3.42 -10.75 12.30
C ASP A 122 -3.51 -9.32 11.75
N LYS A 123 -3.50 -9.21 10.43
CA LYS A 123 -3.52 -7.92 9.74
C LYS A 123 -4.83 -7.16 9.95
N TYR A 124 -5.96 -7.85 10.00
CA TYR A 124 -7.25 -7.18 10.17
C TYR A 124 -7.40 -6.56 11.55
N LYS A 125 -6.92 -7.25 12.59
CA LYS A 125 -6.84 -6.68 13.93
C LYS A 125 -5.91 -5.47 13.99
N ALA A 126 -4.79 -5.53 13.27
CA ALA A 126 -3.86 -4.41 13.19
C ALA A 126 -4.50 -3.20 12.51
N ILE A 127 -5.18 -3.44 11.37
CA ILE A 127 -5.93 -2.40 10.64
C ILE A 127 -7.04 -1.81 11.52
N ASP A 128 -7.81 -2.65 12.23
CA ASP A 128 -8.88 -2.19 13.12
C ASP A 128 -8.35 -1.23 14.22
N LEU A 129 -7.27 -1.61 14.87
CA LEU A 129 -6.66 -0.76 15.90
C LEU A 129 -6.13 0.56 15.34
N PHE A 130 -5.54 0.53 14.15
CA PHE A 130 -5.07 1.72 13.45
C PHE A 130 -6.24 2.61 12.99
N ALA A 131 -7.25 2.03 12.33
CA ALA A 131 -8.41 2.76 11.82
C ALA A 131 -9.20 3.41 12.96
N ASN A 132 -9.51 2.65 14.03
CA ASN A 132 -10.18 3.21 15.22
C ASN A 132 -9.38 4.36 15.84
N MET A 133 -8.05 4.31 15.79
CA MET A 133 -7.22 5.43 16.24
C MET A 133 -7.48 6.68 15.39
N LEU A 134 -7.62 6.57 14.07
CA LEU A 134 -7.94 7.71 13.21
C LEU A 134 -9.38 8.19 13.42
N GLU A 135 -10.33 7.27 13.57
CA GLU A 135 -11.74 7.58 13.85
C GLU A 135 -11.93 8.38 15.15
N ASP A 136 -11.12 8.10 16.19
CA ASP A 136 -11.12 8.87 17.45
C ASP A 136 -10.85 10.37 17.25
N TYR A 137 -10.17 10.74 16.14
CA TYR A 137 -9.86 12.15 15.82
C TYR A 137 -10.81 12.76 14.78
N ASN A 138 -11.74 11.99 14.22
CA ASN A 138 -12.70 12.42 13.19
C ASN A 138 -12.00 13.04 11.96
N VAL A 139 -10.83 12.55 11.58
CA VAL A 139 -10.09 13.04 10.41
C VAL A 139 -10.37 12.12 9.22
N PRO A 140 -10.81 12.64 8.07
CA PRO A 140 -10.94 11.82 6.88
C PRO A 140 -9.59 11.26 6.46
N TRP A 141 -9.59 9.99 6.05
CA TRP A 141 -8.37 9.30 5.68
C TRP A 141 -8.58 8.35 4.48
N THR A 142 -7.51 8.11 3.77
CA THR A 142 -7.49 7.18 2.63
C THR A 142 -6.24 6.32 2.61
N PHE A 143 -6.21 5.38 1.69
CA PHE A 143 -5.16 4.38 1.55
C PHE A 143 -4.71 4.28 0.09
N ALA A 144 -3.41 4.42 -0.16
CA ALA A 144 -2.79 4.05 -1.43
C ALA A 144 -2.07 2.71 -1.20
N PRO A 145 -2.51 1.60 -1.81
CA PRO A 145 -1.97 0.28 -1.50
C PRO A 145 -0.46 0.17 -1.73
N GLY A 146 0.21 -0.54 -0.81
CA GLY A 146 1.60 -0.92 -0.92
C GLY A 146 1.78 -2.36 -1.42
N ASN A 147 3.02 -2.77 -1.60
CA ASN A 147 3.32 -4.09 -2.17
C ASN A 147 3.10 -5.25 -1.19
N ASN A 148 3.04 -4.98 0.11
CA ASN A 148 2.83 -6.02 1.13
C ASN A 148 1.37 -6.20 1.52
N ASP A 149 0.54 -5.18 1.39
CA ASP A 149 -0.80 -5.14 1.97
C ASP A 149 -1.71 -6.28 1.48
N GLY A 150 -1.75 -6.52 0.16
CA GLY A 150 -2.51 -7.60 -0.46
C GLY A 150 -1.78 -8.93 -0.61
N GLU A 151 -0.53 -9.07 -0.13
CA GLU A 151 0.36 -10.20 -0.46
C GLU A 151 -0.21 -11.58 -0.06
N ILE A 152 -1.01 -11.65 1.01
CA ILE A 152 -1.62 -12.90 1.48
C ILE A 152 -2.88 -13.24 0.70
N ASP A 153 -3.72 -12.26 0.42
CA ASP A 153 -5.03 -12.46 -0.22
C ASP A 153 -4.89 -12.56 -1.75
N GLY A 154 -3.80 -12.06 -2.30
CA GLY A 154 -3.53 -12.03 -3.73
C GLY A 154 -4.04 -10.76 -4.44
N ASP A 155 -4.74 -9.90 -3.71
CA ASP A 155 -5.22 -8.57 -4.12
C ASP A 155 -5.42 -7.66 -2.89
N ASN A 156 -5.74 -6.39 -3.13
CA ASN A 156 -6.01 -5.42 -2.08
C ASN A 156 -7.50 -5.30 -1.72
N ASP A 157 -8.40 -5.92 -2.48
CA ASP A 157 -9.85 -5.79 -2.36
C ASP A 157 -10.36 -6.10 -0.94
N ALA A 158 -9.84 -7.16 -0.33
CA ALA A 158 -10.28 -7.59 1.00
C ALA A 158 -9.92 -6.56 2.08
N ILE A 159 -8.73 -5.97 2.01
CA ILE A 159 -8.27 -4.93 2.94
C ILE A 159 -9.07 -3.65 2.73
N ILE A 160 -9.24 -3.23 1.48
CA ILE A 160 -9.99 -2.02 1.13
C ILE A 160 -11.45 -2.16 1.57
N THR A 161 -12.09 -3.30 1.27
CA THR A 161 -13.45 -3.60 1.71
C THR A 161 -13.58 -3.52 3.24
N PHE A 162 -12.61 -4.02 3.98
CA PHE A 162 -12.59 -3.90 5.43
C PHE A 162 -12.46 -2.45 5.90
N MET A 163 -11.59 -1.66 5.26
CA MET A 163 -11.43 -0.24 5.59
C MET A 163 -12.67 0.60 5.28
N MET A 164 -13.46 0.22 4.27
CA MET A 164 -14.72 0.90 3.91
C MET A 164 -15.80 0.83 4.99
N GLU A 165 -15.64 -0.01 6.01
CA GLU A 165 -16.55 -0.05 7.15
C GLU A 165 -16.35 1.14 8.12
N TYR A 166 -15.25 1.90 7.98
CA TYR A 166 -14.94 3.04 8.84
C TYR A 166 -15.53 4.35 8.28
N PRO A 167 -16.27 5.11 9.10
CA PRO A 167 -17.02 6.29 8.62
C PRO A 167 -16.20 7.38 7.95
N HIS A 168 -14.93 7.56 8.36
CA HIS A 168 -14.05 8.58 7.80
C HIS A 168 -13.10 8.05 6.73
N PHE A 169 -13.19 6.76 6.37
CA PHE A 169 -12.41 6.23 5.26
C PHE A 169 -12.96 6.72 3.92
N VAL A 170 -12.09 7.30 3.13
CA VAL A 170 -12.39 7.84 1.80
C VAL A 170 -11.89 6.86 0.75
N TYR A 171 -12.82 6.25 0.05
CA TYR A 171 -12.57 5.31 -1.03
C TYR A 171 -12.93 5.91 -2.39
N GLY A 172 -12.22 5.50 -3.41
CA GLY A 172 -12.59 5.72 -4.79
C GLY A 172 -11.81 4.80 -5.71
N ASN A 173 -12.47 4.37 -6.78
CA ASN A 173 -11.83 3.63 -7.84
C ASN A 173 -12.42 4.02 -9.19
N SER A 174 -11.66 3.87 -10.27
CA SER A 174 -12.06 4.24 -11.62
C SER A 174 -12.28 2.99 -12.46
N GLU A 175 -13.49 2.85 -13.01
CA GLU A 175 -13.87 1.70 -13.83
C GLU A 175 -12.95 1.55 -15.05
N GLY A 176 -12.47 0.32 -15.30
CA GLY A 176 -11.60 0.01 -16.43
C GLY A 176 -10.15 0.47 -16.30
N VAL A 177 -9.78 1.06 -15.16
CA VAL A 177 -8.41 1.42 -14.82
C VAL A 177 -7.81 0.31 -13.96
N TYR A 178 -6.54 -0.03 -14.18
CA TYR A 178 -5.86 -1.06 -13.41
C TYR A 178 -5.67 -0.63 -11.94
N GLY A 179 -5.78 -1.61 -11.01
CA GLY A 179 -5.60 -1.43 -9.58
C GLY A 179 -6.89 -1.13 -8.81
N ASP A 180 -6.81 -1.06 -7.49
CA ASP A 180 -7.97 -1.06 -6.60
C ASP A 180 -8.27 0.30 -5.96
N MET A 181 -7.38 1.29 -6.13
CA MET A 181 -7.52 2.64 -5.58
C MET A 181 -7.02 3.69 -6.58
N GLN A 182 -7.91 4.17 -7.44
CA GLN A 182 -7.62 5.24 -8.43
C GLN A 182 -8.69 6.31 -8.34
N PHE A 183 -8.43 7.41 -7.63
CA PHE A 183 -9.37 8.52 -7.54
C PHE A 183 -8.68 9.84 -7.20
N PHE A 184 -9.42 10.93 -7.42
CA PHE A 184 -9.03 12.27 -6.99
C PHE A 184 -9.79 12.67 -5.74
N VAL A 185 -9.15 13.54 -4.95
CA VAL A 185 -9.78 14.33 -3.89
C VAL A 185 -9.59 15.79 -4.25
N ASP A 186 -10.66 16.54 -4.40
CA ASP A 186 -10.62 17.92 -4.83
C ASP A 186 -10.71 18.88 -3.63
N LEU A 187 -9.81 19.88 -3.61
CA LEU A 187 -9.71 20.87 -2.53
C LEU A 187 -10.27 22.21 -3.00
N ILE A 188 -11.31 22.67 -2.31
CA ILE A 188 -12.06 23.85 -2.65
C ILE A 188 -11.62 25.04 -1.78
N TYR A 189 -11.25 26.15 -2.41
CA TYR A 189 -10.93 27.39 -1.71
C TYR A 189 -11.77 28.53 -2.26
N ASN A 190 -12.50 29.20 -1.39
CA ASN A 190 -13.44 30.27 -1.77
C ASN A 190 -14.48 29.86 -2.83
N GLY A 191 -14.91 28.59 -2.81
CA GLY A 191 -15.90 28.04 -3.73
C GLY A 191 -15.35 27.60 -5.10
N GLU A 192 -14.04 27.68 -5.31
CA GLU A 192 -13.39 27.26 -6.54
C GLU A 192 -12.41 26.11 -6.28
N LEU A 193 -12.22 25.24 -7.26
CA LEU A 193 -11.23 24.17 -7.21
C LEU A 193 -9.83 24.79 -7.21
N ALA A 194 -9.08 24.56 -6.15
CA ALA A 194 -7.76 25.17 -5.93
C ALA A 194 -6.60 24.16 -6.05
N HIS A 195 -6.85 22.91 -5.69
CA HIS A 195 -5.85 21.85 -5.70
C HIS A 195 -6.52 20.48 -5.78
N SER A 196 -5.81 19.45 -6.23
CA SER A 196 -6.30 18.07 -6.19
C SER A 196 -5.24 17.13 -5.62
N LEU A 197 -5.70 16.10 -4.93
CA LEU A 197 -4.87 14.97 -4.53
C LEU A 197 -5.26 13.78 -5.41
N ALA A 198 -4.30 13.13 -6.04
CA ALA A 198 -4.51 11.93 -6.82
C ALA A 198 -3.95 10.73 -6.06
N ILE A 199 -4.76 9.72 -5.80
CA ILE A 199 -4.40 8.48 -5.14
C ILE A 199 -4.31 7.38 -6.19
N LEU A 200 -3.19 6.64 -6.22
CA LEU A 200 -2.96 5.55 -7.16
C LEU A 200 -2.47 4.30 -6.43
N ASP A 201 -2.97 3.17 -6.88
CA ASP A 201 -2.40 1.87 -6.57
C ASP A 201 -1.17 1.62 -7.47
N SER A 202 0.00 1.53 -6.90
CA SER A 202 1.25 1.24 -7.64
C SER A 202 1.52 -0.25 -7.85
N GLY A 203 0.57 -1.10 -7.45
CA GLY A 203 0.62 -2.54 -7.61
C GLY A 203 1.30 -3.28 -6.46
N MET A 204 1.31 -4.60 -6.56
CA MET A 204 1.76 -5.51 -5.51
C MET A 204 3.07 -6.21 -5.87
N ARG A 205 3.55 -7.02 -4.93
CA ARG A 205 4.65 -7.93 -5.14
C ARG A 205 4.20 -9.14 -5.95
N LYS A 206 4.88 -9.40 -7.06
CA LYS A 206 4.64 -10.60 -7.89
C LYS A 206 5.39 -11.83 -7.38
N PRO A 207 4.88 -13.06 -7.63
CA PRO A 207 5.67 -14.26 -7.44
C PRO A 207 7.00 -14.16 -8.20
N LYS A 208 8.10 -14.55 -7.57
CA LYS A 208 9.47 -14.46 -8.12
C LYS A 208 9.63 -15.00 -9.55
N ALA A 209 8.77 -15.96 -9.95
CA ALA A 209 8.80 -16.55 -11.29
C ALA A 209 8.25 -15.64 -12.40
N ILE A 210 7.52 -14.57 -12.05
CA ILE A 210 6.82 -13.71 -13.02
C ILE A 210 7.41 -12.29 -13.04
N GLY A 211 8.22 -11.95 -12.06
CA GLY A 211 8.78 -10.63 -11.85
C GLY A 211 8.68 -10.26 -10.37
N LYS A 212 9.33 -9.17 -9.98
CA LYS A 212 9.47 -8.87 -8.56
C LYS A 212 8.33 -8.02 -8.00
N TYR A 213 7.90 -7.02 -8.76
CA TYR A 213 6.81 -6.12 -8.40
C TYR A 213 5.94 -5.79 -9.62
N GLU A 214 4.74 -5.33 -9.37
CA GLU A 214 3.92 -4.64 -10.35
C GLU A 214 4.40 -3.19 -10.49
N TYR A 215 3.72 -2.40 -11.31
CA TYR A 215 4.06 -1.00 -11.56
C TYR A 215 2.83 -0.26 -12.07
N ILE A 216 2.85 1.06 -12.03
CA ILE A 216 1.76 1.91 -12.52
C ILE A 216 1.58 1.66 -14.03
N GLN A 217 0.42 1.16 -14.41
CA GLN A 217 0.09 0.78 -15.78
C GLN A 217 -0.27 2.00 -16.63
N GLU A 218 -0.16 1.84 -17.96
CA GLU A 218 -0.51 2.91 -18.92
C GLU A 218 -1.96 3.42 -18.74
N SER A 219 -2.90 2.52 -18.42
CA SER A 219 -4.29 2.93 -18.14
C SER A 219 -4.41 3.88 -16.95
N GLN A 220 -3.62 3.65 -15.89
CA GLN A 220 -3.58 4.52 -14.72
C GLN A 220 -2.93 5.88 -15.04
N ILE A 221 -1.87 5.88 -15.85
CA ILE A 221 -1.18 7.10 -16.25
C ILE A 221 -2.09 7.96 -17.13
N ASN A 222 -2.77 7.37 -18.09
CA ASN A 222 -3.73 8.07 -18.94
C ASN A 222 -4.88 8.64 -18.12
N TRP A 223 -5.48 7.87 -17.23
CA TRP A 223 -6.50 8.32 -16.30
C TRP A 223 -6.04 9.51 -15.44
N LEU A 224 -4.82 9.43 -14.91
CA LEU A 224 -4.23 10.51 -14.11
C LEU A 224 -4.09 11.79 -14.94
N LEU A 225 -3.49 11.69 -16.14
CA LEU A 225 -3.26 12.84 -17.00
C LEU A 225 -4.57 13.45 -17.52
N ASP A 226 -5.55 12.64 -17.88
CA ASP A 226 -6.87 13.11 -18.30
C ASP A 226 -7.55 13.86 -17.16
N GLY A 227 -7.56 13.29 -15.95
CA GLY A 227 -8.14 13.93 -14.77
C GLY A 227 -7.44 15.23 -14.36
N ILE A 228 -6.11 15.31 -14.47
CA ILE A 228 -5.35 16.55 -14.25
C ILE A 228 -5.66 17.59 -15.30
N ASN A 229 -5.70 17.20 -16.57
CA ASN A 229 -6.00 18.12 -17.69
C ASN A 229 -7.43 18.65 -17.67
N GLU A 230 -8.37 17.90 -17.10
CA GLU A 230 -9.74 18.37 -16.86
C GLU A 230 -9.77 19.43 -15.74
N ARG A 231 -9.08 19.18 -14.64
CA ARG A 231 -9.05 20.02 -13.44
C ARG A 231 -8.25 21.32 -13.62
N LYS A 232 -7.10 21.24 -14.26
CA LYS A 232 -6.19 22.38 -14.53
C LYS A 232 -5.77 23.14 -13.28
N VAL A 233 -5.59 22.44 -12.18
CA VAL A 233 -5.09 22.96 -10.91
C VAL A 233 -3.87 22.18 -10.47
N PRO A 234 -3.02 22.73 -9.59
CA PRO A 234 -1.92 21.97 -9.00
C PRO A 234 -2.42 20.66 -8.39
N THR A 235 -1.76 19.57 -8.70
CA THR A 235 -2.14 18.22 -8.25
C THR A 235 -0.98 17.55 -7.55
N SER A 236 -1.23 17.02 -6.37
CA SER A 236 -0.30 16.16 -5.63
C SER A 236 -0.66 14.71 -5.84
N VAL A 237 0.31 13.90 -6.28
CA VAL A 237 0.11 12.48 -6.64
C VAL A 237 0.73 11.59 -5.56
N PHE A 238 -0.03 10.62 -5.06
CA PHE A 238 0.37 9.71 -4.01
C PHE A 238 0.27 8.26 -4.46
N PHE A 239 1.36 7.53 -4.33
CA PHE A 239 1.44 6.09 -4.56
C PHE A 239 2.62 5.50 -3.77
N HIS A 240 2.64 4.17 -3.58
CA HIS A 240 3.60 3.56 -2.68
C HIS A 240 4.97 3.37 -3.32
N MET A 241 5.08 2.64 -4.43
CA MET A 241 6.37 2.27 -5.01
C MET A 241 6.97 3.38 -5.86
N PRO A 242 8.21 3.85 -5.56
CA PRO A 242 8.83 4.96 -6.27
C PRO A 242 9.09 4.66 -7.76
N VAL A 243 9.09 5.71 -8.55
CA VAL A 243 9.43 5.69 -9.98
C VAL A 243 10.91 6.04 -10.20
N PRO A 244 11.51 5.71 -11.37
CA PRO A 244 12.93 5.87 -11.63
C PRO A 244 13.47 7.31 -11.52
N SER A 245 12.62 8.31 -11.72
CA SER A 245 13.02 9.72 -11.60
C SER A 245 13.56 10.08 -10.22
N PHE A 246 13.11 9.42 -9.15
CA PHE A 246 13.65 9.63 -7.80
C PHE A 246 15.13 9.25 -7.70
N GLU A 247 15.53 8.10 -8.30
CA GLU A 247 16.92 7.70 -8.36
C GLU A 247 17.74 8.68 -9.20
N SER A 248 17.18 9.09 -10.34
CA SER A 248 17.86 10.02 -11.25
C SER A 248 18.09 11.38 -10.62
N ALA A 249 17.11 11.92 -9.90
CA ALA A 249 17.24 13.19 -9.19
C ALA A 249 18.33 13.13 -8.11
N PHE A 250 18.40 12.02 -7.38
CA PHE A 250 19.47 11.81 -6.41
C PHE A 250 20.84 11.72 -7.05
N ASP A 251 21.01 10.90 -8.09
CA ASP A 251 22.30 10.70 -8.77
C ASP A 251 22.79 11.98 -9.48
N ASN A 252 21.88 12.88 -9.89
CA ASN A 252 22.19 14.17 -10.48
C ASN A 252 22.50 15.27 -9.44
N GLY A 253 22.38 14.98 -8.14
CA GLY A 253 22.57 15.96 -7.08
C GLY A 253 21.45 17.00 -6.98
N GLU A 254 20.25 16.68 -7.46
CA GLU A 254 19.06 17.52 -7.40
C GLU A 254 18.33 17.39 -6.05
N ALA A 255 18.77 16.47 -5.19
CA ALA A 255 18.25 16.30 -3.85
C ALA A 255 18.70 17.43 -2.91
N TYR A 256 17.88 17.78 -1.91
CA TYR A 256 18.23 18.76 -0.89
C TYR A 256 19.45 18.34 -0.06
N GLU A 257 20.21 19.31 0.47
CA GLU A 257 21.50 19.11 1.15
C GLU A 257 21.45 18.17 2.36
N ASP A 258 20.30 18.05 3.03
CA ASP A 258 20.12 17.18 4.21
C ASP A 258 19.69 15.75 3.87
N PHE A 259 19.73 15.40 2.61
CA PHE A 259 19.25 14.12 2.13
C PHE A 259 20.33 13.04 2.21
N THR A 260 20.04 11.94 2.92
CA THR A 260 20.91 10.76 2.97
C THR A 260 20.22 9.59 2.29
N MET A 261 20.72 9.20 1.13
CA MET A 261 20.26 7.98 0.47
C MET A 261 21.13 6.80 0.87
N TYR A 262 20.55 5.86 1.58
CA TYR A 262 21.21 4.60 1.87
C TYR A 262 21.03 3.64 0.69
N LYS A 263 22.08 3.37 -0.07
CA LYS A 263 22.10 2.36 -1.16
C LYS A 263 22.10 0.92 -0.59
N THR A 264 21.29 0.64 0.41
CA THR A 264 21.27 -0.67 1.06
C THR A 264 20.42 -1.71 0.33
N TYR A 265 19.49 -1.28 -0.51
CA TYR A 265 18.75 -2.17 -1.38
C TYR A 265 19.10 -1.92 -2.83
N PRO A 266 19.44 -2.97 -3.60
CA PRO A 266 19.66 -2.77 -5.02
C PRO A 266 18.34 -2.30 -5.66
N TYR A 267 18.37 -1.14 -6.29
CA TYR A 267 17.28 -0.58 -7.11
C TYR A 267 16.79 -1.54 -8.21
N THR A 268 17.48 -2.66 -8.40
CA THR A 268 17.08 -3.73 -9.30
C THR A 268 15.72 -4.34 -8.98
N ASP A 269 15.14 -3.98 -7.83
CA ASP A 269 13.88 -4.50 -7.34
C ASP A 269 12.68 -3.58 -7.58
N ILE A 270 12.93 -2.29 -7.78
CA ILE A 270 11.90 -1.32 -8.16
C ILE A 270 11.59 -1.51 -9.65
N PRO A 271 10.34 -1.69 -10.03
CA PRO A 271 9.98 -1.74 -11.44
C PRO A 271 10.43 -0.44 -12.10
N LYS A 272 11.17 -0.55 -13.19
CA LYS A 272 11.56 0.60 -14.00
C LYS A 272 10.32 1.11 -14.73
N ASN A 273 9.49 1.88 -14.04
CA ASN A 273 8.34 2.52 -14.64
C ASN A 273 8.77 3.80 -15.38
N VAL A 274 9.62 3.62 -16.37
CA VAL A 274 10.07 4.69 -17.26
C VAL A 274 8.89 5.38 -17.95
N LEU A 275 7.81 4.62 -18.20
CA LEU A 275 6.61 5.14 -18.86
C LEU A 275 5.94 6.24 -18.04
N PHE A 276 5.82 6.05 -16.73
CA PHE A 276 5.26 7.07 -15.84
C PHE A 276 6.06 8.36 -15.92
N ASP A 277 7.38 8.28 -15.75
CA ASP A 277 8.27 9.44 -15.82
C ASP A 277 8.17 10.13 -17.20
N ASP A 278 8.21 9.36 -18.29
CA ASP A 278 8.16 9.90 -19.64
C ASP A 278 6.85 10.63 -19.96
N MET A 279 5.71 10.12 -19.48
CA MET A 279 4.40 10.71 -19.73
C MET A 279 4.09 11.90 -18.81
N THR A 280 4.66 11.94 -17.59
CA THR A 280 4.32 12.97 -16.59
C THR A 280 5.31 14.13 -16.52
N LYS A 281 6.56 13.96 -16.93
CA LYS A 281 7.68 14.92 -16.77
C LYS A 281 7.44 16.35 -17.28
N HIS A 282 6.49 16.56 -18.15
CA HIS A 282 6.18 17.88 -18.72
C HIS A 282 4.79 18.39 -18.33
N ASN A 283 4.11 17.73 -17.42
CA ASN A 283 2.80 18.19 -16.97
C ASN A 283 2.98 19.29 -15.93
N GLU A 284 2.59 20.51 -16.29
CA GLU A 284 2.74 21.71 -15.46
C GLU A 284 1.86 21.73 -14.21
N TYR A 285 0.83 20.88 -14.16
CA TYR A 285 -0.09 20.79 -13.03
C TYR A 285 0.35 19.78 -11.97
N ILE A 286 1.29 18.88 -12.25
CA ILE A 286 1.83 17.98 -11.22
C ILE A 286 2.77 18.79 -10.31
N SER A 287 2.30 19.13 -9.12
CA SER A 287 3.05 19.94 -8.16
C SER A 287 3.87 19.13 -7.16
N LEU A 288 3.48 17.88 -6.93
CA LEU A 288 4.14 16.96 -6.02
C LEU A 288 3.90 15.51 -6.46
N ILE A 289 4.94 14.70 -6.38
CA ILE A 289 4.83 13.22 -6.39
C ILE A 289 5.38 12.71 -5.07
N SER A 290 4.58 11.95 -4.35
CA SER A 290 4.94 11.41 -3.04
C SER A 290 4.84 9.89 -3.05
N CYS A 291 5.95 9.23 -2.79
CA CYS A 291 6.06 7.78 -2.68
C CYS A 291 6.61 7.33 -1.32
N ALA A 292 6.80 6.01 -1.15
CA ALA A 292 7.24 5.35 0.07
C ALA A 292 8.15 4.15 -0.25
N HIS A 293 7.96 2.98 0.38
CA HIS A 293 8.60 1.70 0.07
C HIS A 293 10.08 1.57 0.48
N GLN A 294 10.86 2.63 0.40
CA GLN A 294 12.30 2.60 0.69
C GLN A 294 12.57 3.07 2.11
N HIS A 295 12.46 2.18 3.11
CA HIS A 295 12.52 2.49 4.55
C HIS A 295 13.80 3.21 4.99
N SER A 296 14.88 3.02 4.26
CA SER A 296 16.18 3.63 4.58
C SER A 296 16.41 4.97 3.90
N ASN A 297 15.48 5.42 3.07
CA ASN A 297 15.60 6.64 2.30
C ASN A 297 14.56 7.66 2.80
N ASN A 298 15.03 8.81 3.18
CA ASN A 298 14.19 9.93 3.63
C ASN A 298 14.12 10.95 2.47
N MET A 299 13.20 10.69 1.54
CA MET A 299 12.95 11.54 0.36
C MET A 299 11.68 12.34 0.50
#